data_e4c53bea6c51b5a08ac5794cc5b56909
#
_entry.id   e4c53bea6c51b5a08ac5794cc5b56909
#
_cell.length_a   1.000
_cell.length_b   1.000
_cell.length_c   1.000
_cell.angle_alpha   90.00
_cell.angle_beta   90.00
_cell.angle_gamma   90.00
#
_symmetry.space_group_name_H-M   'P 1'
#
loop_
_entity.id
_entity.type
_entity.pdbx_description
1 polymer ?
#
loop_
_entity_poly.entity_id
_entity_poly.type
_entity_poly.pdbx_seq_one_letter_code
_entity_poly.pdbx_strand_id
1 'polypeptide(L)'
;MTAKIQLAYFPIIGRGQQILIICEEHDIEVEFLTAKPFGDDFDKDSQSPFGTLPWMRDPSNGVVLNDSIAIVQYLINQYEGPTTPGDAIEAAKAVNMWAWVQDYYSFVLSPFHDIITEHQDAFWRNLRLTDTLADGGVEEGVSKLTKLHHNRVQYLESVLQDMGSPQYLTGDSYTYADVFLYTCVRATQKCAGFQILRDSCGGDPFKGHENILGICDRVENRQAVKTSVGDKFEKAPI
;
A
#
# COMPACT_ATOMS: atom_id res chain seq x y z
N MET A 1 -31.04 -0.89 -7.67
CA MET A 1 -29.75 -1.41 -7.16
C MET A 1 -28.71 -0.40 -7.59
N THR A 2 -28.03 0.21 -6.65
CA THR A 2 -26.88 1.07 -6.93
C THR A 2 -25.79 0.19 -7.57
N ALA A 3 -25.21 0.65 -8.67
CA ALA A 3 -24.14 -0.08 -9.34
C ALA A 3 -22.91 -0.09 -8.42
N LYS A 4 -22.35 -1.28 -8.18
CA LYS A 4 -21.15 -1.45 -7.33
C LYS A 4 -19.91 -0.96 -8.08
N ILE A 5 -18.99 -0.31 -7.36
CA ILE A 5 -17.64 -0.05 -7.87
C ILE A 5 -16.97 -1.39 -8.20
N GLN A 6 -16.41 -1.53 -9.40
CA GLN A 6 -15.61 -2.70 -9.76
C GLN A 6 -14.13 -2.39 -9.47
N LEU A 7 -13.48 -3.24 -8.68
CA LEU A 7 -12.06 -3.12 -8.34
C LEU A 7 -11.34 -4.42 -8.67
N ALA A 8 -10.37 -4.36 -9.59
CA ALA A 8 -9.51 -5.48 -9.92
C ALA A 8 -8.14 -5.35 -9.27
N TYR A 9 -7.74 -6.41 -8.56
CA TYR A 9 -6.42 -6.53 -7.94
C TYR A 9 -6.06 -7.99 -7.64
N PHE A 10 -4.85 -8.22 -7.16
CA PHE A 10 -4.43 -9.49 -6.59
C PHE A 10 -5.01 -9.66 -5.17
N PRO A 11 -5.30 -10.91 -4.73
CA PRO A 11 -5.81 -11.16 -3.37
C PRO A 11 -4.67 -11.13 -2.34
N ILE A 12 -3.93 -10.04 -2.28
CA ILE A 12 -2.75 -9.84 -1.42
C ILE A 12 -2.85 -8.53 -0.63
N ILE A 13 -2.12 -8.44 0.50
CA ILE A 13 -1.95 -7.18 1.20
C ILE A 13 -1.09 -6.25 0.35
N GLY A 14 -1.68 -5.15 -0.14
CA GLY A 14 -1.00 -4.21 -1.02
C GLY A 14 -1.91 -3.06 -1.46
N ARG A 15 -1.60 -2.49 -2.62
CA ARG A 15 -2.28 -1.29 -3.14
C ARG A 15 -3.79 -1.43 -3.34
N GLY A 16 -4.29 -2.63 -3.67
CA GLY A 16 -5.73 -2.87 -3.79
C GLY A 16 -6.43 -2.91 -2.45
N GLN A 17 -5.77 -3.43 -1.41
CA GLN A 17 -6.36 -3.52 -0.07
C GLN A 17 -6.62 -2.14 0.54
N GLN A 18 -5.74 -1.16 0.35
CA GLN A 18 -5.98 0.20 0.83
C GLN A 18 -7.26 0.80 0.21
N ILE A 19 -7.53 0.51 -1.08
CA ILE A 19 -8.74 0.97 -1.75
C ILE A 19 -9.98 0.31 -1.14
N LEU A 20 -9.91 -1.00 -0.84
CA LEU A 20 -11.01 -1.71 -0.18
C LEU A 20 -11.29 -1.15 1.22
N ILE A 21 -10.25 -0.84 1.99
CA ILE A 21 -10.42 -0.20 3.31
C ILE A 21 -11.12 1.16 3.15
N ILE A 22 -10.68 1.98 2.20
CA ILE A 22 -11.31 3.28 1.94
C ILE A 22 -12.76 3.12 1.50
N CYS A 23 -13.06 2.17 0.63
CA CYS A 23 -14.44 1.90 0.23
C CYS A 23 -15.31 1.50 1.43
N GLU A 24 -14.81 0.65 2.31
CA GLU A 24 -15.54 0.24 3.53
C GLU A 24 -15.73 1.42 4.50
N GLU A 25 -14.72 2.29 4.67
CA GLU A 25 -14.81 3.50 5.50
C GLU A 25 -15.86 4.50 4.97
N HIS A 26 -16.14 4.47 3.68
CA HIS A 26 -17.07 5.37 3.00
C HIS A 26 -18.41 4.70 2.62
N ASP A 27 -18.71 3.51 3.14
CA ASP A 27 -19.92 2.72 2.83
C ASP A 27 -20.12 2.49 1.32
N ILE A 28 -19.03 2.34 0.56
CA ILE A 28 -19.05 2.11 -0.88
C ILE A 28 -19.08 0.60 -1.17
N GLU A 29 -20.13 0.13 -1.83
CA GLU A 29 -20.19 -1.26 -2.26
C GLU A 29 -19.20 -1.57 -3.40
N VAL A 30 -18.39 -2.61 -3.21
CA VAL A 30 -17.37 -3.05 -4.17
C VAL A 30 -17.64 -4.46 -4.68
N GLU A 31 -17.55 -4.62 -5.99
CA GLU A 31 -17.37 -5.91 -6.66
C GLU A 31 -15.86 -6.11 -6.87
N PHE A 32 -15.25 -7.01 -6.07
CA PHE A 32 -13.83 -7.30 -6.19
C PHE A 32 -13.59 -8.37 -7.26
N LEU A 33 -12.75 -8.04 -8.24
CA LEU A 33 -12.36 -8.91 -9.34
C LEU A 33 -10.93 -9.42 -9.09
N THR A 34 -10.78 -10.73 -8.95
CA THR A 34 -9.45 -11.34 -8.75
C THR A 34 -8.71 -11.39 -10.07
N ALA A 35 -7.59 -10.67 -10.15
CA ALA A 35 -6.80 -10.59 -11.36
C ALA A 35 -5.89 -11.82 -11.56
N LYS A 36 -5.64 -12.17 -12.83
CA LYS A 36 -4.64 -13.19 -13.19
C LYS A 36 -3.25 -12.82 -12.62
N PRO A 37 -2.44 -13.81 -12.19
CA PRO A 37 -2.65 -15.25 -12.31
C PRO A 37 -3.42 -15.89 -11.14
N PHE A 38 -3.94 -15.13 -10.18
CA PHE A 38 -4.57 -15.64 -8.96
C PHE A 38 -6.08 -15.93 -9.11
N GLY A 39 -6.70 -15.48 -10.18
CA GLY A 39 -8.10 -15.72 -10.56
C GLY A 39 -8.32 -15.37 -12.02
N ASP A 40 -9.51 -15.67 -12.53
CA ASP A 40 -9.88 -15.47 -13.94
C ASP A 40 -10.86 -14.32 -14.16
N ASP A 41 -11.20 -13.55 -13.10
CA ASP A 41 -12.20 -12.48 -13.19
C ASP A 41 -11.68 -11.27 -14.00
N PHE A 42 -10.35 -11.06 -14.01
CA PHE A 42 -9.75 -9.91 -14.65
C PHE A 42 -8.37 -10.24 -15.25
N ASP A 43 -8.17 -9.84 -16.50
CA ASP A 43 -6.88 -9.92 -17.18
C ASP A 43 -6.36 -8.51 -17.46
N LYS A 44 -5.34 -8.08 -16.70
CA LYS A 44 -4.79 -6.73 -16.78
C LYS A 44 -4.22 -6.38 -18.15
N ASP A 45 -3.68 -7.38 -18.86
CA ASP A 45 -2.99 -7.16 -20.14
C ASP A 45 -3.97 -6.86 -21.29
N SER A 46 -5.23 -7.34 -21.16
CA SER A 46 -6.30 -7.11 -22.15
C SER A 46 -7.37 -6.12 -21.70
N GLN A 47 -7.58 -5.93 -20.38
CA GLN A 47 -8.70 -5.16 -19.85
C GLN A 47 -8.27 -3.85 -19.17
N SER A 48 -7.01 -3.72 -18.74
CA SER A 48 -6.50 -2.49 -18.15
C SER A 48 -5.86 -1.59 -19.23
N PRO A 49 -6.23 -0.31 -19.32
CA PRO A 49 -5.67 0.60 -20.32
C PRO A 49 -4.14 0.75 -20.28
N PHE A 50 -3.55 0.57 -19.11
CA PHE A 50 -2.10 0.69 -18.90
C PHE A 50 -1.42 -0.64 -18.57
N GLY A 51 -2.15 -1.77 -18.61
CA GLY A 51 -1.62 -3.09 -18.22
C GLY A 51 -1.22 -3.16 -16.74
N THR A 52 -1.74 -2.27 -15.88
CA THR A 52 -1.37 -2.13 -14.47
C THR A 52 -2.55 -2.37 -13.53
N LEU A 53 -2.23 -2.69 -12.27
CA LEU A 53 -3.18 -2.83 -11.17
C LEU A 53 -2.75 -1.93 -10.00
N PRO A 54 -3.69 -1.45 -9.15
CA PRO A 54 -5.13 -1.70 -9.20
C PRO A 54 -5.81 -1.04 -10.41
N TRP A 55 -6.94 -1.62 -10.84
CA TRP A 55 -7.86 -1.08 -11.83
C TRP A 55 -9.24 -0.92 -11.20
N MET A 56 -9.92 0.18 -11.51
CA MET A 56 -11.25 0.46 -11.01
C MET A 56 -12.16 0.94 -12.15
N ARG A 57 -13.43 0.54 -12.08
CA ARG A 57 -14.51 1.11 -12.90
C ARG A 57 -15.67 1.53 -12.00
N ASP A 58 -16.18 2.73 -12.21
CA ASP A 58 -17.46 3.16 -11.67
C ASP A 58 -18.55 3.02 -12.75
N PRO A 59 -19.45 2.01 -12.61
CA PRO A 59 -20.50 1.82 -13.61
C PRO A 59 -21.57 2.93 -13.60
N SER A 60 -21.66 3.75 -12.56
CA SER A 60 -22.67 4.81 -12.45
C SER A 60 -22.43 5.96 -13.44
N ASN A 61 -21.16 6.20 -13.79
CA ASN A 61 -20.75 7.29 -14.67
C ASN A 61 -19.75 6.88 -15.76
N GLY A 62 -19.32 5.59 -15.75
CA GLY A 62 -18.42 5.02 -16.74
C GLY A 62 -16.94 5.37 -16.54
N VAL A 63 -16.56 6.02 -15.44
CA VAL A 63 -15.16 6.33 -15.12
C VAL A 63 -14.36 5.04 -14.97
N VAL A 64 -13.19 5.00 -15.60
CA VAL A 64 -12.20 3.92 -15.48
C VAL A 64 -10.87 4.54 -15.06
N LEU A 65 -10.28 4.03 -14.00
CA LEU A 65 -9.02 4.51 -13.44
C LEU A 65 -8.05 3.37 -13.19
N ASN A 66 -6.78 3.67 -13.36
CA ASN A 66 -5.65 2.86 -12.92
C ASN A 66 -4.82 3.71 -11.95
N ASP A 67 -3.98 3.03 -11.17
CA ASP A 67 -3.19 3.61 -10.11
C ASP A 67 -3.97 3.94 -8.83
N SER A 68 -3.36 3.55 -7.71
CA SER A 68 -4.01 3.61 -6.41
C SER A 68 -4.36 5.02 -5.97
N ILE A 69 -3.50 6.02 -6.25
CA ILE A 69 -3.79 7.40 -5.82
C ILE A 69 -4.89 8.04 -6.66
N ALA A 70 -4.90 7.78 -7.97
CA ALA A 70 -5.96 8.29 -8.84
C ALA A 70 -7.32 7.74 -8.41
N ILE A 71 -7.38 6.44 -8.09
CA ILE A 71 -8.58 5.78 -7.57
C ILE A 71 -8.98 6.38 -6.22
N VAL A 72 -8.04 6.50 -5.27
CA VAL A 72 -8.32 7.07 -3.95
C VAL A 72 -8.81 8.51 -4.05
N GLN A 73 -8.14 9.35 -4.84
CA GLN A 73 -8.57 10.75 -5.05
C GLN A 73 -9.97 10.84 -5.66
N TYR A 74 -10.30 9.95 -6.60
CA TYR A 74 -11.65 9.87 -7.14
C TYR A 74 -12.66 9.51 -6.06
N LEU A 75 -12.40 8.46 -5.28
CA LEU A 75 -13.32 7.97 -4.25
C LEU A 75 -13.59 9.02 -3.17
N ILE A 76 -12.56 9.65 -2.60
CA ILE A 76 -12.74 10.65 -1.54
C ILE A 76 -13.38 11.95 -2.03
N ASN A 77 -13.26 12.29 -3.33
CA ASN A 77 -13.93 13.44 -3.91
C ASN A 77 -15.37 13.14 -4.34
N GLN A 78 -15.67 11.89 -4.68
CA GLN A 78 -17.01 11.49 -5.09
C GLN A 78 -17.89 11.06 -3.92
N TYR A 79 -17.28 10.48 -2.89
CA TYR A 79 -17.94 9.93 -1.71
C TYR A 79 -17.30 10.51 -0.46
N GLU A 80 -18.02 11.34 0.26
CA GLU A 80 -17.55 11.91 1.53
C GLU A 80 -17.49 10.82 2.62
N GLY A 81 -16.45 10.83 3.44
CA GLY A 81 -16.29 9.84 4.49
C GLY A 81 -15.08 10.08 5.39
N PRO A 82 -14.80 9.17 6.34
CA PRO A 82 -13.82 9.38 7.41
C PRO A 82 -12.38 9.61 6.95
N THR A 83 -12.01 9.15 5.73
CA THR A 83 -10.64 9.33 5.21
C THR A 83 -10.49 10.56 4.33
N THR A 84 -11.57 11.34 4.14
CA THR A 84 -11.55 12.59 3.38
C THR A 84 -10.93 13.71 4.20
N PRO A 85 -9.85 14.37 3.73
CA PRO A 85 -9.29 15.54 4.41
C PRO A 85 -10.32 16.67 4.56
N GLY A 86 -10.34 17.32 5.73
CA GLY A 86 -11.34 18.32 6.05
C GLY A 86 -11.19 19.65 5.32
N ASP A 87 -9.96 19.96 4.86
CA ASP A 87 -9.67 21.19 4.11
C ASP A 87 -8.49 21.02 3.14
N ALA A 88 -8.21 22.06 2.37
CA ALA A 88 -7.14 22.04 1.37
C ALA A 88 -5.72 21.89 1.98
N ILE A 89 -5.50 22.37 3.20
CA ILE A 89 -4.21 22.26 3.90
C ILE A 89 -4.01 20.81 4.35
N GLU A 90 -5.04 20.22 4.92
CA GLU A 90 -5.02 18.82 5.33
C GLU A 90 -4.89 17.89 4.11
N ALA A 91 -5.59 18.18 3.02
CA ALA A 91 -5.45 17.47 1.76
C ALA A 91 -4.00 17.52 1.22
N ALA A 92 -3.35 18.68 1.27
CA ALA A 92 -1.96 18.82 0.88
C ALA A 92 -1.02 18.01 1.79
N LYS A 93 -1.24 18.02 3.11
CA LYS A 93 -0.48 17.18 4.05
C LYS A 93 -0.69 15.68 3.77
N ALA A 94 -1.93 15.25 3.53
CA ALA A 94 -2.24 13.86 3.23
C ALA A 94 -1.57 13.39 1.93
N VAL A 95 -1.60 14.21 0.86
CA VAL A 95 -0.86 13.93 -0.38
C VAL A 95 0.64 13.85 -0.13
N ASN A 96 1.21 14.77 0.66
CA ASN A 96 2.64 14.76 0.97
C ASN A 96 3.06 13.49 1.72
N MET A 97 2.30 13.08 2.75
CA MET A 97 2.57 11.85 3.50
C MET A 97 2.36 10.60 2.65
N TRP A 98 1.30 10.59 1.85
CA TRP A 98 1.07 9.51 0.89
C TRP A 98 2.24 9.38 -0.11
N ALA A 99 2.71 10.48 -0.68
CA ALA A 99 3.84 10.47 -1.63
C ALA A 99 5.11 9.91 -0.98
N TRP A 100 5.38 10.28 0.28
CA TRP A 100 6.52 9.73 1.02
C TRP A 100 6.38 8.20 1.21
N VAL A 101 5.21 7.71 1.62
CA VAL A 101 4.96 6.25 1.78
C VAL A 101 5.05 5.53 0.44
N GLN A 102 4.57 6.16 -0.65
CA GLN A 102 4.66 5.61 -2.00
C GLN A 102 6.11 5.47 -2.48
N ASP A 103 6.93 6.48 -2.22
CA ASP A 103 8.36 6.45 -2.54
C ASP A 103 9.07 5.36 -1.71
N TYR A 104 8.78 5.31 -0.41
CA TYR A 104 9.30 4.26 0.46
C TYR A 104 8.91 2.86 -0.05
N TYR A 105 7.64 2.64 -0.40
CA TYR A 105 7.19 1.38 -0.98
C TYR A 105 7.94 1.07 -2.29
N SER A 106 8.01 2.02 -3.20
CA SER A 106 8.55 1.80 -4.54
C SER A 106 10.06 1.60 -4.55
N PHE A 107 10.82 2.37 -3.76
CA PHE A 107 12.28 2.36 -3.80
C PHE A 107 12.92 1.45 -2.74
N VAL A 108 12.20 1.11 -1.69
CA VAL A 108 12.73 0.28 -0.60
C VAL A 108 12.05 -1.08 -0.54
N LEU A 109 10.72 -1.11 -0.43
CA LEU A 109 10.00 -2.36 -0.19
C LEU A 109 9.84 -3.23 -1.45
N SER A 110 9.48 -2.62 -2.58
CA SER A 110 9.27 -3.36 -3.82
C SER A 110 10.51 -4.17 -4.26
N PRO A 111 11.75 -3.65 -4.16
CA PRO A 111 12.94 -4.44 -4.46
C PRO A 111 13.12 -5.69 -3.60
N PHE A 112 12.72 -5.68 -2.32
CA PHE A 112 12.76 -6.89 -1.50
C PHE A 112 11.80 -7.96 -2.02
N HIS A 113 10.60 -7.54 -2.41
CA HIS A 113 9.64 -8.44 -3.02
C HIS A 113 10.15 -9.01 -4.35
N ASP A 114 10.80 -8.20 -5.18
CA ASP A 114 11.32 -8.59 -6.48
C ASP A 114 12.47 -9.63 -6.36
N ILE A 115 13.26 -9.59 -5.28
CA ILE A 115 14.34 -10.56 -5.02
C ILE A 115 13.80 -11.98 -4.83
N ILE A 116 12.62 -12.13 -4.21
CA ILE A 116 12.05 -13.44 -3.87
C ILE A 116 11.26 -14.04 -5.02
N THR A 117 10.59 -13.23 -5.81
CA THR A 117 9.73 -13.71 -6.89
C THR A 117 10.53 -13.94 -8.15
N GLU A 118 11.09 -15.15 -8.31
CA GLU A 118 11.80 -15.59 -9.53
C GLU A 118 10.97 -15.51 -10.82
N HIS A 119 9.68 -15.20 -10.71
CA HIS A 119 8.70 -15.21 -11.80
C HIS A 119 8.15 -13.84 -12.19
N GLN A 120 8.61 -12.76 -11.56
CA GLN A 120 8.21 -11.43 -12.02
C GLN A 120 9.03 -11.01 -13.24
N ASP A 121 8.31 -10.40 -14.21
CA ASP A 121 8.85 -9.95 -15.50
C ASP A 121 10.31 -9.47 -15.39
N ALA A 122 11.16 -10.03 -16.23
CA ALA A 122 12.59 -9.67 -16.33
C ALA A 122 12.81 -8.17 -16.50
N PHE A 123 11.81 -7.44 -17.00
CA PHE A 123 11.80 -5.99 -17.16
C PHE A 123 11.85 -5.25 -15.82
N TRP A 124 11.02 -5.63 -14.83
CA TRP A 124 11.01 -5.00 -13.51
C TRP A 124 12.23 -5.37 -12.68
N ARG A 125 12.72 -6.60 -12.85
CA ARG A 125 13.95 -7.08 -12.24
C ARG A 125 15.15 -6.29 -12.75
N ASN A 126 15.26 -6.10 -14.07
CA ASN A 126 16.39 -5.40 -14.67
C ASN A 126 16.38 -3.89 -14.39
N LEU A 127 15.22 -3.25 -14.30
CA LEU A 127 15.15 -1.80 -14.07
C LEU A 127 15.46 -1.39 -12.63
N ARG A 128 15.15 -2.23 -11.64
CA ARG A 128 15.30 -1.89 -10.22
C ARG A 128 16.48 -2.57 -9.54
N LEU A 129 16.85 -3.77 -9.96
CA LEU A 129 17.94 -4.54 -9.37
C LEU A 129 19.30 -4.24 -10.02
N THR A 130 19.35 -3.84 -11.28
CA THR A 130 20.61 -3.51 -11.96
C THR A 130 21.32 -2.34 -11.31
N ASP A 131 20.61 -1.29 -10.90
CA ASP A 131 21.22 -0.13 -10.25
C ASP A 131 21.58 -0.39 -8.77
N THR A 132 20.89 -1.32 -8.12
CA THR A 132 21.09 -1.62 -6.69
C THR A 132 22.01 -2.82 -6.47
N LEU A 133 22.04 -3.79 -7.40
CA LEU A 133 22.77 -5.05 -7.29
C LEU A 133 23.92 -5.18 -8.28
N ALA A 134 24.17 -4.16 -9.12
CA ALA A 134 25.05 -4.28 -10.27
C ALA A 134 26.48 -4.77 -9.94
N ASP A 135 27.02 -4.44 -8.78
CA ASP A 135 28.43 -4.68 -8.46
C ASP A 135 28.69 -5.71 -7.34
N GLY A 136 27.69 -6.06 -6.52
CA GLY A 136 27.92 -6.85 -5.29
C GLY A 136 27.04 -8.09 -5.09
N GLY A 137 26.17 -8.43 -6.04
CA GLY A 137 25.23 -9.54 -5.91
C GLY A 137 24.09 -9.31 -4.91
N VAL A 138 23.27 -10.37 -4.70
CA VAL A 138 22.04 -10.30 -3.88
C VAL A 138 22.32 -9.87 -2.43
N GLU A 139 23.39 -10.40 -1.82
CA GLU A 139 23.71 -10.15 -0.41
C GLU A 139 24.05 -8.66 -0.16
N GLU A 140 24.84 -8.04 -1.01
CA GLU A 140 25.15 -6.61 -0.92
C GLU A 140 23.91 -5.76 -1.20
N GLY A 141 23.08 -6.15 -2.16
CA GLY A 141 21.81 -5.49 -2.45
C GLY A 141 20.86 -5.50 -1.24
N VAL A 142 20.69 -6.66 -0.60
CA VAL A 142 19.90 -6.81 0.64
C VAL A 142 20.45 -5.89 1.73
N SER A 143 21.77 -5.86 1.93
CA SER A 143 22.41 -5.00 2.94
C SER A 143 22.15 -3.50 2.68
N LYS A 144 22.28 -3.05 1.41
CA LYS A 144 22.01 -1.66 1.02
C LYS A 144 20.53 -1.29 1.21
N LEU A 145 19.60 -2.17 0.80
CA LEU A 145 18.16 -1.95 0.97
C LEU A 145 17.75 -1.94 2.45
N THR A 146 18.32 -2.82 3.26
CA THR A 146 18.07 -2.85 4.70
C THR A 146 18.52 -1.55 5.37
N LYS A 147 19.72 -1.05 5.01
CA LYS A 147 20.19 0.25 5.50
C LYS A 147 19.28 1.39 5.05
N LEU A 148 18.82 1.36 3.79
CA LEU A 148 17.89 2.38 3.27
C LEU A 148 16.54 2.30 4.00
N HIS A 149 16.03 1.09 4.27
CA HIS A 149 14.85 0.86 5.08
C HIS A 149 14.99 1.55 6.46
N HIS A 150 16.05 1.20 7.23
CA HIS A 150 16.27 1.80 8.54
C HIS A 150 16.32 3.31 8.50
N ASN A 151 17.05 3.90 7.55
CA ASN A 151 17.16 5.34 7.41
C ASN A 151 15.80 6.00 7.13
N ARG A 152 15.00 5.42 6.24
CA ARG A 152 13.68 5.95 5.87
C ARG A 152 12.69 5.86 7.02
N VAL A 153 12.64 4.73 7.69
CA VAL A 153 11.73 4.51 8.83
C VAL A 153 12.12 5.41 9.99
N GLN A 154 13.42 5.51 10.31
CA GLN A 154 13.92 6.42 11.34
C GLN A 154 13.62 7.89 11.01
N TYR A 155 13.71 8.28 9.74
CA TYR A 155 13.37 9.64 9.31
C TYR A 155 11.89 9.94 9.55
N LEU A 156 10.97 9.05 9.14
CA LEU A 156 9.55 9.24 9.39
C LEU A 156 9.25 9.31 10.90
N GLU A 157 9.83 8.40 11.68
CA GLU A 157 9.67 8.39 13.14
C GLU A 157 10.10 9.72 13.76
N SER A 158 11.26 10.29 13.31
CA SER A 158 11.73 11.59 13.79
C SER A 158 10.78 12.73 13.40
N VAL A 159 10.26 12.74 12.18
CA VAL A 159 9.26 13.73 11.74
C VAL A 159 8.00 13.66 12.62
N LEU A 160 7.52 12.45 12.93
CA LEU A 160 6.36 12.28 13.81
C LEU A 160 6.66 12.72 15.25
N GLN A 161 7.86 12.50 15.76
CA GLN A 161 8.29 13.02 17.06
C GLN A 161 8.34 14.56 17.09
N ASP A 162 8.89 15.18 16.05
CA ASP A 162 8.95 16.64 15.91
C ASP A 162 7.54 17.27 15.81
N MET A 163 6.56 16.54 15.27
CA MET A 163 5.15 16.92 15.27
C MET A 163 4.45 16.72 16.62
N GLY A 164 5.16 16.23 17.66
CA GLY A 164 4.60 15.99 18.99
C GLY A 164 3.89 14.64 19.13
N SER A 165 4.29 13.63 18.37
CA SER A 165 3.71 12.29 18.35
C SER A 165 2.20 12.29 18.05
N PRO A 166 1.81 12.71 16.84
CA PRO A 166 0.42 12.91 16.46
C PRO A 166 -0.35 11.60 16.43
N GLN A 167 -1.67 11.68 16.45
CA GLN A 167 -2.53 10.49 16.35
C GLN A 167 -2.44 9.82 14.96
N TYR A 168 -2.28 10.62 13.91
CA TYR A 168 -2.23 10.20 12.52
C TYR A 168 -1.13 10.95 11.76
N LEU A 169 -0.81 10.54 10.53
CA LEU A 169 0.27 11.10 9.73
C LEU A 169 0.15 12.61 9.48
N THR A 170 -1.06 13.14 9.43
CA THR A 170 -1.32 14.56 9.16
C THR A 170 -1.57 15.40 10.42
N GLY A 171 -1.63 14.76 11.59
CA GLY A 171 -1.97 15.37 12.87
C GLY A 171 -3.03 14.58 13.62
N ASP A 172 -4.18 15.22 13.89
CA ASP A 172 -5.29 14.59 14.63
C ASP A 172 -6.33 13.93 13.71
N SER A 173 -6.24 14.14 12.40
CA SER A 173 -7.23 13.67 11.44
C SER A 173 -6.77 12.38 10.77
N TYR A 174 -7.66 11.39 10.76
CA TYR A 174 -7.50 10.15 10.02
C TYR A 174 -7.72 10.39 8.53
N THR A 175 -6.75 10.01 7.70
CA THR A 175 -6.80 10.21 6.25
C THR A 175 -6.41 8.94 5.48
N TYR A 176 -6.62 8.94 4.18
CA TYR A 176 -6.17 7.84 3.31
C TYR A 176 -4.66 7.59 3.38
N ALA A 177 -3.84 8.58 3.76
CA ALA A 177 -2.41 8.40 3.93
C ALA A 177 -2.08 7.42 5.07
N ASP A 178 -2.87 7.43 6.14
CA ASP A 178 -2.74 6.50 7.27
C ASP A 178 -3.08 5.07 6.86
N VAL A 179 -4.12 4.90 6.02
CA VAL A 179 -4.50 3.60 5.44
C VAL A 179 -3.34 3.06 4.60
N PHE A 180 -2.67 3.93 3.85
CA PHE A 180 -1.55 3.53 3.01
C PHE A 180 -0.33 3.11 3.84
N LEU A 181 0.05 3.89 4.85
CA LEU A 181 1.10 3.51 5.79
C LEU A 181 0.80 2.15 6.43
N TYR A 182 -0.42 1.99 6.96
CA TYR A 182 -0.86 0.75 7.59
C TYR A 182 -0.69 -0.45 6.65
N THR A 183 -1.17 -0.37 5.42
CA THR A 183 -1.05 -1.49 4.46
C THR A 183 0.40 -1.80 4.12
N CYS A 184 1.28 -0.80 3.99
CA CYS A 184 2.70 -1.00 3.77
C CYS A 184 3.38 -1.69 4.96
N VAL A 185 3.14 -1.22 6.18
CA VAL A 185 3.72 -1.81 7.40
C VAL A 185 3.24 -3.25 7.59
N ARG A 186 1.94 -3.51 7.47
CA ARG A 186 1.38 -4.87 7.63
C ARG A 186 1.82 -5.82 6.53
N ALA A 187 1.99 -5.35 5.29
CA ALA A 187 2.57 -6.17 4.22
C ALA A 187 3.98 -6.65 4.59
N THR A 188 4.85 -5.75 5.07
CA THR A 188 6.22 -6.14 5.46
C THR A 188 6.27 -7.08 6.66
N GLN A 189 5.35 -6.92 7.61
CA GLN A 189 5.26 -7.78 8.79
C GLN A 189 4.70 -9.17 8.50
N LYS A 190 3.75 -9.30 7.56
CA LYS A 190 2.94 -10.51 7.37
C LYS A 190 3.20 -11.26 6.06
N CYS A 191 3.50 -10.56 4.95
CA CYS A 191 3.64 -11.21 3.66
C CYS A 191 4.98 -11.94 3.51
N ALA A 192 4.94 -13.13 2.91
CA ALA A 192 6.11 -13.95 2.65
C ALA A 192 7.14 -13.21 1.76
N GLY A 193 6.67 -12.40 0.81
CA GLY A 193 7.50 -11.56 -0.04
C GLY A 193 8.48 -10.63 0.68
N PHE A 194 8.28 -10.37 1.98
CA PHE A 194 9.19 -9.54 2.80
C PHE A 194 9.99 -10.34 3.83
N GLN A 195 10.08 -11.67 3.71
CA GLN A 195 10.82 -12.49 4.66
C GLN A 195 12.30 -12.09 4.73
N ILE A 196 12.94 -11.81 3.60
CA ILE A 196 14.35 -11.37 3.57
C ILE A 196 14.54 -10.06 4.35
N LEU A 197 13.60 -9.12 4.26
CA LEU A 197 13.66 -7.88 5.03
C LEU A 197 13.56 -8.18 6.54
N ARG A 198 12.62 -9.02 6.95
CA ARG A 198 12.47 -9.42 8.36
C ARG A 198 13.73 -10.11 8.88
N ASP A 199 14.29 -11.03 8.12
CA ASP A 199 15.52 -11.75 8.49
C ASP A 199 16.71 -10.79 8.62
N SER A 200 16.86 -9.85 7.70
CA SER A 200 17.93 -8.85 7.72
C SER A 200 17.80 -7.82 8.85
N CYS A 201 16.57 -7.57 9.32
CA CYS A 201 16.28 -6.71 10.48
C CYS A 201 16.32 -7.48 11.82
N GLY A 202 16.46 -8.79 11.81
CA GLY A 202 16.41 -9.63 13.00
C GLY A 202 15.02 -9.73 13.63
N GLY A 203 13.95 -9.60 12.84
CA GLY A 203 12.55 -9.65 13.24
C GLY A 203 11.68 -8.58 12.60
N ASP A 204 10.79 -7.95 13.39
CA ASP A 204 9.91 -6.89 12.91
C ASP A 204 10.72 -5.68 12.41
N PRO A 205 10.61 -5.30 11.12
CA PRO A 205 11.36 -4.19 10.54
C PRO A 205 11.02 -2.81 11.14
N PHE A 206 9.88 -2.67 11.83
CA PHE A 206 9.43 -1.43 12.47
C PHE A 206 9.61 -1.43 13.98
N LYS A 207 10.27 -2.43 14.54
CA LYS A 207 10.51 -2.52 15.99
C LYS A 207 11.23 -1.27 16.50
N GLY A 208 10.68 -0.64 17.54
CA GLY A 208 11.24 0.57 18.18
C GLY A 208 10.79 1.88 17.53
N HIS A 209 9.89 1.84 16.55
CA HIS A 209 9.29 3.03 15.91
C HIS A 209 7.85 3.21 16.39
N GLU A 210 7.71 3.68 17.62
CA GLU A 210 6.44 3.66 18.39
C GLU A 210 5.36 4.57 17.79
N ASN A 211 5.73 5.69 17.13
CA ASN A 211 4.76 6.55 16.48
C ASN A 211 4.17 5.88 15.24
N ILE A 212 5.01 5.28 14.41
CA ILE A 212 4.58 4.54 13.21
C ILE A 212 3.67 3.37 13.60
N LEU A 213 4.11 2.55 14.57
CA LEU A 213 3.32 1.41 15.04
C LEU A 213 2.02 1.85 15.70
N GLY A 214 2.05 2.94 16.50
CA GLY A 214 0.87 3.48 17.14
C GLY A 214 -0.19 3.99 16.14
N ILE A 215 0.23 4.60 15.02
CA ILE A 215 -0.68 4.96 13.92
C ILE A 215 -1.28 3.68 13.32
N CYS A 216 -0.44 2.70 12.99
CA CYS A 216 -0.91 1.44 12.40
C CYS A 216 -1.89 0.70 13.30
N ASP A 217 -1.67 0.68 14.62
CA ASP A 217 -2.56 0.05 15.58
C ASP A 217 -3.93 0.75 15.67
N ARG A 218 -3.95 2.10 15.59
CA ARG A 218 -5.21 2.85 15.53
C ARG A 218 -6.00 2.55 14.26
N VAL A 219 -5.32 2.47 13.11
CA VAL A 219 -5.94 2.09 11.83
C VAL A 219 -6.47 0.65 11.91
N GLU A 220 -5.67 -0.31 12.39
CA GLU A 220 -6.06 -1.72 12.50
C GLU A 220 -7.31 -1.93 13.40
N ASN A 221 -7.47 -1.08 14.40
CA ASN A 221 -8.62 -1.16 15.31
C ASN A 221 -9.93 -0.61 14.75
N ARG A 222 -9.92 0.02 13.59
CA ARG A 222 -11.13 0.51 12.92
C ARG A 222 -11.97 -0.66 12.39
N GLN A 223 -13.31 -0.52 12.48
CA GLN A 223 -14.22 -1.57 12.03
C GLN A 223 -14.08 -1.86 10.53
N ALA A 224 -13.95 -0.83 9.71
CA ALA A 224 -13.78 -0.96 8.27
C ALA A 224 -12.52 -1.78 7.91
N VAL A 225 -11.42 -1.61 8.65
CA VAL A 225 -10.19 -2.39 8.44
C VAL A 225 -10.43 -3.85 8.81
N LYS A 226 -11.06 -4.12 9.96
CA LYS A 226 -11.39 -5.50 10.39
C LYS A 226 -12.31 -6.22 9.42
N THR A 227 -13.25 -5.50 8.81
CA THR A 227 -14.15 -6.05 7.79
C THR A 227 -13.44 -6.32 6.47
N SER A 228 -12.63 -5.36 6.00
CA SER A 228 -11.97 -5.44 4.68
C SER A 228 -10.75 -6.36 4.65
N VAL A 229 -10.07 -6.53 5.79
CA VAL A 229 -8.86 -7.39 5.94
C VAL A 229 -9.21 -8.84 6.24
N GLY A 230 -10.50 -9.18 6.49
CA GLY A 230 -10.92 -10.52 6.87
C GLY A 230 -10.37 -11.63 5.95
N ASP A 231 -10.62 -12.89 6.28
CA ASP A 231 -10.07 -14.17 5.77
C ASP A 231 -9.66 -14.27 4.28
N LYS A 232 -10.09 -13.33 3.45
CA LYS A 232 -9.81 -13.33 2.01
C LYS A 232 -8.34 -13.02 1.68
N PHE A 233 -7.65 -12.26 2.52
CA PHE A 233 -6.27 -11.82 2.27
C PHE A 233 -5.23 -12.57 3.10
N GLU A 234 -5.63 -13.21 4.20
CA GLU A 234 -4.70 -13.99 5.04
C GLU A 234 -4.27 -15.33 4.41
N LYS A 235 -4.98 -15.80 3.40
CA LYS A 235 -4.75 -17.11 2.75
C LYS A 235 -4.15 -17.02 1.36
N ALA A 236 -3.76 -15.83 0.91
CA ALA A 236 -3.15 -15.70 -0.40
C ALA A 236 -1.76 -16.39 -0.40
N PRO A 237 -1.54 -17.37 -1.28
CA PRO A 237 -0.21 -17.94 -1.46
C PRO A 237 0.66 -16.91 -2.19
N ILE A 238 1.66 -16.38 -1.53
CA ILE A 238 2.78 -15.66 -2.14
C ILE A 238 4.06 -16.33 -1.69
#